data_1f96a65ae4117ac0b67827e5eed7e0a4
#
_entry.id   1f96a65ae4117ac0b67827e5eed7e0a4
#
_cell.length_a   1.000
_cell.length_b   1.000
_cell.length_c   1.000
_cell.angle_alpha   90.00
_cell.angle_beta   90.00
_cell.angle_gamma   90.00
#
_symmetry.space_group_name_H-M   'P 1'
#
loop_
_entity.id
_entity.type
_entity.pdbx_description
1 polymer ?
#
loop_
_entity_poly.entity_id
_entity_poly.type
_entity_poly.pdbx_seq_one_letter_code
_entity_poly.pdbx_strand_id
1 'polypeptide(L)'
;MQAADPAVLQVRGLGKCYRLYATPGERLQALLGLADKAKQHWALKDISFELHRGQCLGVIGDNGAGKSTLLKLLAGTLHASHGQLHRMGRVTAILELGAGFHPDFTGRDNLMFAGSFIGLARDDMLRLADSIIEFSELGDAVDRPVKTYSSGMVVRLAFALVTAVQPEVLIIDSIQTIWTETL
;
A
#
# COMPACT_ATOMS: atom_id res chain seq x y z
N MET A 1 18.95 -6.64 -31.00
CA MET A 1 18.65 -5.60 -29.97
C MET A 1 17.26 -5.94 -29.44
N GLN A 2 17.18 -6.61 -28.28
CA GLN A 2 15.90 -6.78 -27.62
C GLN A 2 15.44 -5.40 -27.16
N ALA A 3 14.24 -4.98 -27.58
CA ALA A 3 13.61 -3.78 -27.03
C ALA A 3 13.54 -3.92 -25.51
N ALA A 4 14.07 -2.97 -24.76
CA ALA A 4 13.98 -2.99 -23.31
C ALA A 4 12.49 -3.07 -22.93
N ASP A 5 12.13 -4.02 -22.08
CA ASP A 5 10.76 -4.18 -21.60
C ASP A 5 10.33 -2.86 -20.93
N PRO A 6 9.17 -2.28 -21.29
CA PRO A 6 8.78 -0.97 -20.77
C PRO A 6 8.69 -0.98 -19.25
N ALA A 7 9.14 0.09 -18.62
CA ALA A 7 9.06 0.23 -17.16
C ALA A 7 7.59 0.19 -16.71
N VAL A 8 7.27 -0.69 -15.75
CA VAL A 8 5.93 -0.78 -15.13
C VAL A 8 5.69 0.36 -14.13
N LEU A 9 6.79 0.94 -13.62
CA LEU A 9 6.75 2.10 -12.73
C LEU A 9 7.88 3.05 -13.11
N GLN A 10 7.58 4.31 -13.36
CA GLN A 10 8.56 5.35 -13.66
C GLN A 10 8.34 6.53 -12.72
N VAL A 11 9.36 6.86 -11.97
CA VAL A 11 9.38 7.93 -10.95
C VAL A 11 10.43 8.94 -11.35
N ARG A 12 10.05 10.22 -11.45
CA ARG A 12 10.95 11.31 -11.84
C ARG A 12 10.79 12.50 -10.92
N GLY A 13 11.85 12.84 -10.17
CA GLY A 13 11.91 13.99 -9.29
C GLY A 13 10.78 14.02 -8.25
N LEU A 14 10.31 12.85 -7.80
CA LEU A 14 9.15 12.73 -6.91
C LEU A 14 9.46 13.31 -5.53
N GLY A 15 8.59 14.19 -5.04
CA GLY A 15 8.74 14.78 -3.72
C GLY A 15 7.42 14.97 -3.00
N LYS A 16 7.48 14.90 -1.67
CA LYS A 16 6.35 15.15 -0.78
C LYS A 16 6.75 16.11 0.32
N CYS A 17 6.06 17.25 0.32
CA CYS A 17 6.16 18.27 1.35
C CYS A 17 4.84 18.34 2.13
N TYR A 18 4.91 18.29 3.45
CA TYR A 18 3.79 18.55 4.34
C TYR A 18 3.86 19.98 4.86
N ARG A 19 2.71 20.66 4.85
CA ARG A 19 2.56 22.01 5.41
C ARG A 19 2.02 21.87 6.83
N LEU A 20 2.84 22.21 7.80
CA LEU A 20 2.52 22.13 9.23
C LEU A 20 2.15 23.52 9.74
N TYR A 21 0.95 23.67 10.29
CA TYR A 21 0.47 24.89 10.92
C TYR A 21 0.50 24.72 12.43
N ALA A 22 0.96 25.74 13.16
CA ALA A 22 1.00 25.68 14.63
C ALA A 22 -0.40 25.75 15.25
N THR A 23 -1.34 26.43 14.57
CA THR A 23 -2.72 26.57 15.04
C THR A 23 -3.74 26.36 13.91
N PRO A 24 -4.99 25.93 14.23
CA PRO A 24 -6.06 25.87 13.26
C PRO A 24 -6.36 27.22 12.59
N GLY A 25 -6.19 28.34 13.32
CA GLY A 25 -6.38 29.70 12.80
C GLY A 25 -5.38 30.07 11.71
N GLU A 26 -4.11 29.66 11.84
CA GLU A 26 -3.10 29.86 10.78
C GLU A 26 -3.45 29.08 9.51
N ARG A 27 -3.98 27.85 9.67
CA ARG A 27 -4.46 27.06 8.53
C ARG A 27 -5.64 27.75 7.82
N LEU A 28 -6.57 28.32 8.59
CA LEU A 28 -7.70 29.07 8.03
C LEU A 28 -7.23 30.33 7.28
N GLN A 29 -6.30 31.09 7.87
CA GLN A 29 -5.72 32.28 7.22
C GLN A 29 -5.04 31.91 5.89
N ALA A 30 -4.31 30.80 5.85
CA ALA A 30 -3.67 30.32 4.63
C ALA A 30 -4.70 29.90 3.56
N LEU A 31 -5.81 29.26 3.97
CA LEU A 31 -6.91 28.89 3.07
C LEU A 31 -7.63 30.12 2.49
N LEU A 32 -7.73 31.23 3.26
CA LEU A 32 -8.30 32.49 2.82
C LEU A 32 -7.30 33.38 2.03
N GLY A 33 -6.08 32.92 1.83
CA GLY A 33 -5.05 33.67 1.13
C GLY A 33 -4.49 34.88 1.90
N LEU A 34 -4.77 35.00 3.21
CA LEU A 34 -4.40 36.15 4.02
C LEU A 34 -2.93 36.09 4.50
N ALA A 35 -2.49 34.93 4.95
CA ALA A 35 -1.11 34.68 5.36
C ALA A 35 -0.79 33.18 5.35
N ASP A 36 0.37 32.82 4.85
CA ASP A 36 0.85 31.43 4.89
C ASP A 36 2.07 31.32 5.83
N LYS A 37 1.82 30.87 7.05
CA LYS A 37 2.82 30.64 8.10
C LYS A 37 3.20 29.17 8.23
N ALA A 38 2.86 28.33 7.25
CA ALA A 38 3.15 26.91 7.30
C ALA A 38 4.66 26.63 7.34
N LYS A 39 5.09 25.83 8.32
CA LYS A 39 6.42 25.22 8.30
C LYS A 39 6.39 24.07 7.30
N GLN A 40 7.28 24.13 6.31
CA GLN A 40 7.41 23.05 5.33
C GLN A 40 8.26 21.91 5.92
N HIS A 41 7.70 20.71 5.86
CA HIS A 41 8.39 19.46 6.20
C HIS A 41 8.45 18.55 5.00
N TRP A 42 9.64 18.35 4.47
CA TRP A 42 9.89 17.47 3.34
C TRP A 42 10.08 16.03 3.82
N ALA A 43 9.11 15.19 3.54
CA ALA A 43 9.22 13.76 3.81
C ALA A 43 10.00 13.04 2.72
N LEU A 44 9.94 13.55 1.48
CA LEU A 44 10.68 13.03 0.33
C LEU A 44 11.11 14.18 -0.57
N LYS A 45 12.33 14.09 -1.14
CA LYS A 45 12.86 15.06 -2.09
C LYS A 45 13.54 14.35 -3.24
N ASP A 46 13.15 14.71 -4.46
CA ASP A 46 13.84 14.37 -5.70
C ASP A 46 14.13 12.86 -5.88
N ILE A 47 13.13 12.02 -5.63
CA ILE A 47 13.25 10.57 -5.82
C ILE A 47 13.01 10.23 -7.27
N SER A 48 13.98 9.52 -7.89
CA SER A 48 13.89 9.09 -9.28
C SER A 48 14.38 7.66 -9.42
N PHE A 49 13.58 6.82 -10.06
CA PHE A 49 13.92 5.45 -10.42
C PHE A 49 12.92 4.88 -11.44
N GLU A 50 13.29 3.75 -12.02
CA GLU A 50 12.41 2.97 -12.89
C GLU A 50 12.37 1.52 -12.37
N LEU A 51 11.21 0.86 -12.49
CA LEU A 51 11.01 -0.54 -12.17
C LEU A 51 10.46 -1.24 -13.41
N HIS A 52 11.08 -2.33 -13.82
CA HIS A 52 10.66 -3.15 -14.95
C HIS A 52 10.01 -4.44 -14.47
N ARG A 53 9.31 -5.14 -15.37
CA ARG A 53 8.70 -6.44 -15.05
C ARG A 53 9.75 -7.42 -14.52
N GLY A 54 9.37 -8.22 -13.52
CA GLY A 54 10.24 -9.20 -12.89
C GLY A 54 11.31 -8.64 -11.96
N GLN A 55 11.38 -7.32 -11.78
CA GLN A 55 12.28 -6.69 -10.82
C GLN A 55 11.64 -6.54 -9.44
N CYS A 56 12.47 -6.60 -8.41
CA CYS A 56 12.13 -6.29 -7.03
C CYS A 56 12.93 -5.08 -6.56
N LEU A 57 12.26 -4.08 -5.98
CA LEU A 57 12.87 -2.89 -5.40
C LEU A 57 12.68 -2.90 -3.89
N GLY A 58 13.77 -3.01 -3.14
CA GLY A 58 13.78 -2.85 -1.68
C GLY A 58 13.96 -1.40 -1.26
N VAL A 59 13.08 -0.90 -0.37
CA VAL A 59 13.19 0.44 0.22
C VAL A 59 13.63 0.30 1.68
N ILE A 60 14.87 0.69 1.97
CA ILE A 60 15.47 0.58 3.29
C ILE A 60 15.83 1.97 3.83
N GLY A 61 15.90 2.12 5.13
CA GLY A 61 16.24 3.38 5.81
C GLY A 61 15.65 3.43 7.22
N ASP A 62 16.07 4.43 8.00
CA ASP A 62 15.64 4.63 9.38
C ASP A 62 14.14 4.93 9.53
N ASN A 63 13.64 4.83 10.76
CA ASN A 63 12.28 5.26 11.08
C ASN A 63 12.15 6.77 10.84
N GLY A 64 11.08 7.15 10.12
CA GLY A 64 10.89 8.56 9.72
C GLY A 64 11.59 8.96 8.40
N ALA A 65 12.38 8.10 7.76
CA ALA A 65 13.05 8.39 6.48
C ALA A 65 12.10 8.58 5.28
N GLY A 66 10.77 8.41 5.47
CA GLY A 66 9.79 8.62 4.40
C GLY A 66 9.41 7.36 3.63
N LYS A 67 9.84 6.15 4.05
CA LYS A 67 9.54 4.89 3.35
C LYS A 67 8.05 4.70 3.08
N SER A 68 7.22 4.72 4.12
CA SER A 68 5.76 4.57 3.97
C SER A 68 5.12 5.72 3.18
N THR A 69 5.72 6.93 3.23
CA THR A 69 5.29 8.05 2.37
C THR A 69 5.54 7.73 0.90
N LEU A 70 6.71 7.18 0.56
CA LEU A 70 7.02 6.75 -0.80
C LEU A 70 6.05 5.67 -1.25
N LEU A 71 5.86 4.62 -0.47
CA LEU A 71 4.95 3.52 -0.81
C LEU A 71 3.50 3.99 -1.01
N LYS A 72 3.01 4.92 -0.16
CA LYS A 72 1.69 5.55 -0.33
C LYS A 72 1.58 6.37 -1.62
N LEU A 73 2.65 7.08 -2.02
CA LEU A 73 2.70 7.77 -3.32
C LEU A 73 2.66 6.77 -4.47
N LEU A 74 3.47 5.71 -4.40
CA LEU A 74 3.52 4.67 -5.43
C LEU A 74 2.20 3.92 -5.54
N ALA A 75 1.50 3.68 -4.44
CA ALA A 75 0.18 3.07 -4.41
C ALA A 75 -0.94 4.00 -4.90
N GLY A 76 -0.71 5.31 -4.93
CA GLY A 76 -1.71 6.31 -5.32
C GLY A 76 -2.67 6.73 -4.22
N THR A 77 -2.46 6.28 -2.98
CA THR A 77 -3.25 6.70 -1.82
C THR A 77 -2.82 8.07 -1.29
N LEU A 78 -1.69 8.58 -1.77
CA LEU A 78 -1.16 9.90 -1.46
C LEU A 78 -0.75 10.61 -2.74
N HIS A 79 -0.96 11.93 -2.83
CA HIS A 79 -0.54 12.75 -3.96
C HIS A 79 0.84 13.37 -3.72
N ALA A 80 1.68 13.37 -4.75
CA ALA A 80 2.98 14.05 -4.72
C ALA A 80 2.81 15.58 -4.63
N SER A 81 3.79 16.25 -4.02
CA SER A 81 3.87 17.71 -4.02
C SER A 81 4.54 18.23 -5.29
N HIS A 82 5.46 17.45 -5.87
CA HIS A 82 6.07 17.70 -7.18
C HIS A 82 6.64 16.39 -7.74
N GLY A 83 7.14 16.47 -8.99
CA GLY A 83 7.63 15.34 -9.74
C GLY A 83 6.52 14.60 -10.48
N GLN A 84 6.88 13.50 -11.11
CA GLN A 84 6.00 12.69 -11.93
C GLN A 84 6.08 11.22 -11.55
N LEU A 85 4.94 10.56 -11.59
CA LEU A 85 4.80 9.13 -11.35
C LEU A 85 3.92 8.54 -12.44
N HIS A 86 4.49 7.70 -13.27
CA HIS A 86 3.78 6.92 -14.26
C HIS A 86 3.71 5.46 -13.82
N ARG A 87 2.51 4.87 -13.91
CA ARG A 87 2.22 3.47 -13.60
C ARG A 87 1.64 2.81 -14.83
N MET A 88 2.16 1.65 -15.20
CA MET A 88 1.59 0.82 -16.26
C MET A 88 0.91 -0.39 -15.63
N GLY A 89 -0.37 -0.55 -15.95
CA GLY A 89 -1.17 -1.64 -15.45
C GLY A 89 -1.71 -1.44 -14.02
N ARG A 90 -2.08 -2.56 -13.40
CA ARG A 90 -2.68 -2.58 -12.05
C ARG A 90 -1.60 -2.53 -10.99
N VAL A 91 -1.72 -1.56 -10.09
CA VAL A 91 -0.89 -1.45 -8.89
C VAL A 91 -1.75 -1.83 -7.69
N THR A 92 -1.33 -2.84 -6.95
CA THR A 92 -2.00 -3.25 -5.70
C THR A 92 -1.02 -3.08 -4.54
N ALA A 93 -1.51 -2.62 -3.41
CA ALA A 93 -0.67 -2.33 -2.25
C ALA A 93 -1.23 -2.95 -0.97
N ILE A 94 -0.33 -3.55 -0.20
CA ILE A 94 -0.55 -3.91 1.20
C ILE A 94 0.22 -2.89 2.04
N LEU A 95 -0.43 -1.78 2.38
CA LEU A 95 0.19 -0.68 3.13
C LEU A 95 0.06 -0.85 4.64
N GLU A 96 -0.93 -1.60 5.08
CA GLU A 96 -1.15 -1.98 6.48
C GLU A 96 -1.70 -3.40 6.46
N LEU A 97 -0.99 -4.33 7.08
CA LEU A 97 -1.31 -5.76 7.08
C LEU A 97 -2.68 -5.99 7.75
N GLY A 98 -3.69 -6.38 6.94
CA GLY A 98 -5.06 -6.60 7.41
C GLY A 98 -5.91 -5.34 7.59
N ALA A 99 -5.40 -4.14 7.23
CA ALA A 99 -6.21 -2.94 7.16
C ALA A 99 -7.34 -3.15 6.14
N GLY A 100 -8.58 -2.99 6.60
CA GLY A 100 -9.78 -3.20 5.80
C GLY A 100 -10.53 -4.50 6.09
N PHE A 101 -9.98 -5.41 6.90
CA PHE A 101 -10.75 -6.55 7.39
C PHE A 101 -11.58 -6.17 8.62
N HIS A 102 -12.86 -6.50 8.58
CA HIS A 102 -13.75 -6.29 9.71
C HIS A 102 -13.55 -7.43 10.73
N PRO A 103 -13.25 -7.12 12.01
CA PRO A 103 -12.86 -8.13 12.99
C PRO A 103 -13.97 -9.16 13.29
N ASP A 104 -15.24 -8.75 13.22
CA ASP A 104 -16.38 -9.62 13.52
C ASP A 104 -16.86 -10.45 12.31
N PHE A 105 -16.36 -10.15 11.12
CA PHE A 105 -16.69 -10.95 9.92
C PHE A 105 -15.75 -12.14 9.80
N THR A 106 -16.22 -13.19 9.16
CA THR A 106 -15.39 -14.35 8.81
C THR A 106 -14.31 -13.96 7.80
N GLY A 107 -13.28 -14.78 7.66
CA GLY A 107 -12.28 -14.57 6.60
C GLY A 107 -12.92 -14.55 5.22
N ARG A 108 -13.88 -15.44 4.98
CA ARG A 108 -14.63 -15.52 3.71
C ARG A 108 -15.44 -14.25 3.44
N ASP A 109 -16.17 -13.72 4.44
CA ASP A 109 -16.92 -12.47 4.29
C ASP A 109 -15.98 -11.30 4.02
N ASN A 110 -14.84 -11.25 4.72
CA ASN A 110 -13.82 -10.24 4.50
C ASN A 110 -13.22 -10.28 3.10
N LEU A 111 -12.99 -11.46 2.53
CA LEU A 111 -12.55 -11.58 1.14
C LEU A 111 -13.56 -10.97 0.18
N MET A 112 -14.86 -11.28 0.35
CA MET A 112 -15.92 -10.71 -0.50
C MET A 112 -16.00 -9.19 -0.38
N PHE A 113 -15.86 -8.67 0.84
CA PHE A 113 -15.89 -7.24 1.12
C PHE A 113 -14.65 -6.53 0.55
N ALA A 114 -13.45 -7.03 0.89
CA ALA A 114 -12.19 -6.44 0.46
C ALA A 114 -11.97 -6.51 -1.06
N GLY A 115 -12.48 -7.56 -1.74
CA GLY A 115 -12.45 -7.67 -3.19
C GLY A 115 -13.08 -6.48 -3.90
N SER A 116 -14.17 -5.95 -3.35
CA SER A 116 -14.83 -4.76 -3.92
C SER A 116 -13.95 -3.50 -3.83
N PHE A 117 -13.14 -3.33 -2.78
CA PHE A 117 -12.22 -2.18 -2.66
C PHE A 117 -11.06 -2.24 -3.64
N ILE A 118 -10.62 -3.43 -4.03
CA ILE A 118 -9.57 -3.60 -5.04
C ILE A 118 -10.12 -3.65 -6.47
N GLY A 119 -11.43 -3.38 -6.63
CA GLY A 119 -12.08 -3.24 -7.93
C GLY A 119 -12.47 -4.56 -8.60
N LEU A 120 -12.58 -5.65 -7.84
CA LEU A 120 -13.12 -6.92 -8.34
C LEU A 120 -14.65 -6.90 -8.31
N ALA A 121 -15.28 -7.34 -9.41
CA ALA A 121 -16.70 -7.60 -9.41
C ALA A 121 -17.02 -8.80 -8.50
N ARG A 122 -18.26 -8.83 -7.97
CA ARG A 122 -18.71 -9.91 -7.08
C ARG A 122 -18.54 -11.31 -7.69
N ASP A 123 -18.87 -11.45 -8.97
CA ASP A 123 -18.76 -12.73 -9.66
C ASP A 123 -17.32 -13.18 -9.85
N ASP A 124 -16.38 -12.22 -10.04
CA ASP A 124 -14.96 -12.51 -10.09
C ASP A 124 -14.46 -12.98 -8.72
N MET A 125 -14.88 -12.31 -7.64
CA MET A 125 -14.55 -12.74 -6.29
C MET A 125 -15.07 -14.12 -5.96
N LEU A 126 -16.31 -14.44 -6.35
CA LEU A 126 -16.86 -15.79 -6.15
C LEU A 126 -16.05 -16.87 -6.87
N ARG A 127 -15.55 -16.56 -8.08
CA ARG A 127 -14.68 -17.49 -8.84
C ARG A 127 -13.29 -17.67 -8.22
N LEU A 128 -12.77 -16.62 -7.60
CA LEU A 128 -11.41 -16.62 -7.03
C LEU A 128 -11.38 -17.04 -5.55
N ALA A 129 -12.51 -16.99 -4.84
CA ALA A 129 -12.57 -17.19 -3.40
C ALA A 129 -11.92 -18.50 -2.94
N ASP A 130 -12.25 -19.63 -3.59
CA ASP A 130 -11.73 -20.93 -3.20
C ASP A 130 -10.22 -21.03 -3.42
N SER A 131 -9.70 -20.51 -4.54
CA SER A 131 -8.25 -20.48 -4.80
C SER A 131 -7.49 -19.54 -3.86
N ILE A 132 -8.10 -18.41 -3.47
CA ILE A 132 -7.53 -17.50 -2.47
C ILE A 132 -7.47 -18.19 -1.10
N ILE A 133 -8.52 -18.89 -0.71
CA ILE A 133 -8.59 -19.61 0.56
C ILE A 133 -7.55 -20.74 0.57
N GLU A 134 -7.44 -21.51 -0.49
CA GLU A 134 -6.43 -22.56 -0.63
C GLU A 134 -5.03 -22.00 -0.52
N PHE A 135 -4.72 -20.92 -1.26
CA PHE A 135 -3.41 -20.27 -1.23
C PHE A 135 -3.07 -19.67 0.15
N SER A 136 -4.08 -19.20 0.90
CA SER A 136 -3.88 -18.68 2.26
C SER A 136 -3.53 -19.75 3.29
N GLU A 137 -3.77 -21.03 2.99
CA GLU A 137 -3.59 -22.19 3.89
C GLU A 137 -4.34 -22.04 5.23
N LEU A 138 -5.47 -21.33 5.24
CA LEU A 138 -6.25 -21.15 6.47
C LEU A 138 -7.22 -22.32 6.74
N GLY A 139 -7.55 -23.12 5.72
CA GLY A 139 -8.50 -24.23 5.86
C GLY A 139 -9.82 -23.77 6.48
N ASP A 140 -10.37 -24.57 7.40
CA ASP A 140 -11.63 -24.27 8.11
C ASP A 140 -11.60 -23.00 8.95
N ALA A 141 -10.42 -22.44 9.21
CA ALA A 141 -10.31 -21.20 9.97
C ALA A 141 -10.90 -20.00 9.19
N VAL A 142 -11.02 -20.11 7.87
CA VAL A 142 -11.57 -19.03 7.04
C VAL A 142 -13.03 -18.70 7.41
N ASP A 143 -13.78 -19.65 7.95
CA ASP A 143 -15.17 -19.49 8.34
C ASP A 143 -15.35 -19.01 9.80
N ARG A 144 -14.24 -18.68 10.49
CA ARG A 144 -14.25 -18.05 11.81
C ARG A 144 -14.06 -16.54 11.71
N PRO A 145 -14.56 -15.74 12.69
CA PRO A 145 -14.33 -14.30 12.75
C PRO A 145 -12.84 -13.94 12.79
N VAL A 146 -12.45 -12.93 12.01
CA VAL A 146 -11.03 -12.50 11.86
C VAL A 146 -10.41 -12.08 13.19
N LYS A 147 -11.19 -11.57 14.15
CA LYS A 147 -10.71 -11.27 15.51
C LYS A 147 -10.10 -12.48 16.23
N THR A 148 -10.38 -13.71 15.78
CA THR A 148 -9.80 -14.94 16.35
C THR A 148 -8.51 -15.37 15.64
N TYR A 149 -8.10 -14.64 14.60
CA TYR A 149 -6.90 -14.96 13.84
C TYR A 149 -5.63 -14.48 14.55
N SER A 150 -4.55 -15.20 14.33
CA SER A 150 -3.22 -14.64 14.58
C SER A 150 -2.88 -13.58 13.54
N SER A 151 -1.92 -12.70 13.86
CA SER A 151 -1.42 -11.71 12.89
C SER A 151 -0.94 -12.37 11.58
N GLY A 152 -0.27 -13.52 11.67
CA GLY A 152 0.16 -14.30 10.52
C GLY A 152 -0.99 -14.80 9.65
N MET A 153 -2.11 -15.22 10.25
CA MET A 153 -3.31 -15.63 9.49
C MET A 153 -3.92 -14.46 8.72
N VAL A 154 -4.01 -13.29 9.36
CA VAL A 154 -4.50 -12.06 8.71
C VAL A 154 -3.61 -11.69 7.51
N VAL A 155 -2.29 -11.73 7.70
CA VAL A 155 -1.31 -11.44 6.64
C VAL A 155 -1.44 -12.41 5.47
N ARG A 156 -1.52 -13.71 5.74
CA ARG A 156 -1.66 -14.73 4.69
C ARG A 156 -2.93 -14.54 3.87
N LEU A 157 -4.07 -14.25 4.52
CA LEU A 157 -5.33 -14.00 3.83
C LEU A 157 -5.27 -12.74 2.97
N ALA A 158 -4.73 -11.64 3.51
CA ALA A 158 -4.57 -10.39 2.78
C ALA A 158 -3.61 -10.55 1.58
N PHE A 159 -2.50 -11.27 1.77
CA PHE A 159 -1.54 -11.53 0.70
C PHE A 159 -2.15 -12.41 -0.40
N ALA A 160 -2.88 -13.46 -0.02
CA ALA A 160 -3.58 -14.32 -0.97
C ALA A 160 -4.57 -13.53 -1.84
N LEU A 161 -5.34 -12.63 -1.22
CA LEU A 161 -6.29 -11.77 -1.94
C LEU A 161 -5.59 -10.86 -2.96
N VAL A 162 -4.52 -10.15 -2.55
CA VAL A 162 -3.89 -9.18 -3.46
C VAL A 162 -3.08 -9.83 -4.57
N THR A 163 -2.57 -11.04 -4.36
CA THR A 163 -1.88 -11.80 -5.41
C THR A 163 -2.84 -12.41 -6.42
N ALA A 164 -4.05 -12.77 -6.00
CA ALA A 164 -5.08 -13.34 -6.87
C ALA A 164 -5.51 -12.39 -8.00
N VAL A 165 -5.37 -11.07 -7.82
CA VAL A 165 -5.68 -10.09 -8.88
C VAL A 165 -4.56 -9.90 -9.90
N GLN A 166 -3.44 -10.62 -9.76
CA GLN A 166 -2.29 -10.59 -10.66
C GLN A 166 -1.85 -9.16 -11.02
N PRO A 167 -1.47 -8.34 -10.04
CA PRO A 167 -1.06 -6.97 -10.31
C PRO A 167 0.27 -6.93 -11.06
N GLU A 168 0.47 -5.92 -11.92
CA GLU A 168 1.77 -5.64 -12.54
C GLU A 168 2.78 -5.12 -11.52
N VAL A 169 2.31 -4.42 -10.50
CA VAL A 169 3.13 -3.93 -9.38
C VAL A 169 2.45 -4.26 -8.06
N LEU A 170 3.14 -5.03 -7.22
CA LEU A 170 2.74 -5.29 -5.85
C LEU A 170 3.62 -4.48 -4.89
N ILE A 171 2.99 -3.67 -4.05
CA ILE A 171 3.65 -2.85 -3.02
C ILE A 171 3.34 -3.46 -1.66
N ILE A 172 4.39 -3.73 -0.88
CA ILE A 172 4.26 -4.24 0.49
C ILE A 172 4.96 -3.27 1.42
N ASP A 173 4.21 -2.63 2.34
CA ASP A 173 4.78 -1.80 3.41
C ASP A 173 5.02 -2.67 4.65
N SER A 174 6.21 -2.53 5.20
CA SER A 174 6.62 -3.08 6.49
C SER A 174 6.38 -4.58 6.68
N ILE A 175 7.26 -5.40 6.13
CA ILE A 175 7.66 -6.59 6.87
C ILE A 175 8.41 -6.05 8.09
N GLN A 176 7.71 -5.82 9.20
CA GLN A 176 8.39 -5.62 10.48
C GLN A 176 9.04 -6.95 10.84
N THR A 177 10.25 -7.16 10.37
CA THR A 177 11.17 -8.09 10.99
C THR A 177 11.46 -7.53 12.37
N ILE A 178 10.81 -8.09 13.38
CA ILE A 178 11.21 -7.91 14.76
C ILE A 178 12.50 -8.71 14.90
N TRP A 179 13.63 -8.08 14.58
CA TRP A 179 14.92 -8.52 15.09
C TRP A 179 14.97 -8.02 16.52
N THR A 180 14.60 -8.87 17.46
CA THR A 180 15.07 -8.72 18.83
C THR A 180 16.52 -9.18 18.81
N GLU A 181 17.46 -8.24 18.78
CA GLU A 181 18.80 -8.48 19.27
C GLU A 181 18.67 -8.83 20.76
N THR A 182 18.67 -10.11 21.05
CA THR A 182 18.96 -10.61 22.40
C THR A 182 20.48 -10.71 22.46
N LEU A 183 21.12 -9.69 23.02
CA LEU A 183 22.45 -9.81 23.63
C LEU A 183 22.30 -10.40 25.02
#